data_5bd429d2a2dd47db31f5af082f9c717b
#
_entry.id   5bd429d2a2dd47db31f5af082f9c717b
#
_cell.length_a   1.000
_cell.length_b   1.000
_cell.length_c   1.000
_cell.angle_alpha   90.00
_cell.angle_beta   90.00
_cell.angle_gamma   90.00
#
_symmetry.space_group_name_H-M   'P 1'
#
loop_
_entity.id
_entity.type
_entity.pdbx_description
1 polymer ?
#
loop_
_entity_poly.entity_id
_entity_poly.type
_entity_poly.pdbx_seq_one_letter_code
_entity_poly.pdbx_strand_id
1 'polypeptide(L)'
;RRSSDLAHESTRKLHSLITQLLEFEKVDAHKPSSSSVPLCLNEVLLKEVSVFRSFCEKKQLTLNLTQPNESVFVSADKHLIEMLLDNLLSNACKYTMPQGEISLDLKATKRKAILSLKDNGIGIPKKAKKHIFSDIYRAENARQSQEEGTGFGLLQVQRIVKMLHGKITFCSEEGKGTTFIVTLPRTTTVAEPVSHESSLEHLAGTSDNNSHETDKIKDPDDRNTL
;
A
#
# COMPACT_ATOMS: atom_id res chain seq x y z
N ARG A 1 -25.27 32.49 4.87
CA ARG A 1 -24.36 31.56 5.58
C ARG A 1 -24.64 30.09 5.21
N ARG A 2 -25.88 29.55 5.37
CA ARG A 2 -26.22 28.16 5.00
C ARG A 2 -25.93 27.79 3.53
N SER A 3 -26.13 28.71 2.58
CA SER A 3 -25.90 28.45 1.15
C SER A 3 -24.40 28.36 0.81
N SER A 4 -23.55 29.17 1.48
CA SER A 4 -22.09 29.10 1.30
C SER A 4 -21.50 27.83 1.93
N ASP A 5 -22.03 27.39 3.08
CA ASP A 5 -21.59 26.16 3.75
C ASP A 5 -21.91 24.92 2.90
N LEU A 6 -23.10 24.86 2.30
CA LEU A 6 -23.51 23.80 1.36
C LEU A 6 -22.64 23.79 0.09
N ALA A 7 -22.28 24.96 -0.44
CA ALA A 7 -21.40 25.06 -1.60
C ALA A 7 -19.99 24.58 -1.27
N HIS A 8 -19.43 24.93 -0.11
CA HIS A 8 -18.13 24.46 0.34
C HIS A 8 -18.11 22.95 0.59
N GLU A 9 -19.16 22.41 1.18
CA GLU A 9 -19.28 20.97 1.39
C GLU A 9 -19.35 20.21 0.07
N SER A 10 -20.17 20.70 -0.87
CA SER A 10 -20.27 20.09 -2.21
C SER A 10 -18.95 20.16 -2.99
N THR A 11 -18.21 21.24 -2.88
CA THR A 11 -16.89 21.40 -3.51
C THR A 11 -15.87 20.44 -2.91
N ARG A 12 -15.85 20.28 -1.60
CA ARG A 12 -14.97 19.29 -0.94
C ARG A 12 -15.29 17.86 -1.38
N LYS A 13 -16.57 17.50 -1.44
CA LYS A 13 -17.02 16.18 -1.93
C LYS A 13 -16.59 15.95 -3.37
N LEU A 14 -16.78 16.95 -4.25
CA LEU A 14 -16.36 16.86 -5.65
C LEU A 14 -14.84 16.71 -5.78
N HIS A 15 -14.08 17.50 -5.05
CA HIS A 15 -12.61 17.41 -5.02
C HIS A 15 -12.14 16.03 -4.55
N SER A 16 -12.75 15.49 -3.48
CA SER A 16 -12.45 14.13 -2.98
C SER A 16 -12.76 13.05 -4.02
N LEU A 17 -13.88 13.17 -4.73
CA LEU A 17 -14.27 12.24 -5.81
C LEU A 17 -13.27 12.30 -6.99
N ILE A 18 -12.88 13.52 -7.42
CA ILE A 18 -11.91 13.69 -8.50
C ILE A 18 -10.55 13.11 -8.10
N THR A 19 -10.07 13.37 -6.89
CA THR A 19 -8.81 12.83 -6.39
C THR A 19 -8.84 11.29 -6.38
N GLN A 20 -9.92 10.70 -5.87
CA GLN A 20 -10.07 9.24 -5.85
C GLN A 20 -10.22 8.64 -7.25
N LEU A 21 -10.85 9.35 -8.19
CA LEU A 21 -10.92 8.93 -9.59
C LEU A 21 -9.54 8.95 -10.26
N LEU A 22 -8.75 10.00 -10.01
CA LEU A 22 -7.38 10.10 -10.52
C LEU A 22 -6.45 9.03 -9.92
N GLU A 23 -6.60 8.72 -8.65
CA GLU A 23 -5.88 7.61 -8.00
C GLU A 23 -6.30 6.26 -8.59
N PHE A 24 -7.58 6.11 -8.87
CA PHE A 24 -8.15 4.94 -9.50
C PHE A 24 -7.61 4.72 -10.94
N GLU A 25 -7.52 5.78 -11.75
CA GLU A 25 -6.90 5.75 -13.07
C GLU A 25 -5.40 5.42 -12.99
N LYS A 26 -4.70 5.93 -11.96
CA LYS A 26 -3.30 5.57 -11.71
C LYS A 26 -3.13 4.08 -11.39
N VAL A 27 -4.05 3.47 -10.67
CA VAL A 27 -4.06 2.03 -10.39
C VAL A 27 -4.18 1.24 -11.71
N ASP A 28 -5.06 1.66 -12.63
CA ASP A 28 -5.21 1.02 -13.96
C ASP A 28 -4.00 1.29 -14.88
N ALA A 29 -3.35 2.46 -14.76
CA ALA A 29 -2.15 2.80 -15.51
C ALA A 29 -0.89 2.10 -14.98
N HIS A 30 -0.89 1.65 -13.74
CA HIS A 30 0.15 0.78 -13.21
C HIS A 30 0.00 -0.63 -13.82
N LYS A 31 0.52 -0.78 -15.04
CA LYS A 31 0.83 -2.12 -15.55
C LYS A 31 1.66 -2.83 -14.49
N PRO A 32 1.48 -4.14 -14.26
CA PRO A 32 2.37 -4.94 -13.42
C PRO A 32 3.75 -4.97 -14.11
N SER A 33 4.46 -3.86 -14.01
CA SER A 33 5.76 -3.65 -14.62
C SER A 33 6.79 -3.55 -13.52
N SER A 34 7.84 -4.32 -13.68
CA SER A 34 9.22 -4.15 -13.17
C SER A 34 9.47 -3.67 -11.70
N SER A 35 8.49 -3.21 -10.96
CA SER A 35 8.61 -2.73 -9.57
C SER A 35 7.91 -3.61 -8.52
N SER A 36 7.40 -4.79 -8.91
CA SER A 36 6.94 -5.78 -7.95
C SER A 36 8.13 -6.40 -7.23
N VAL A 37 8.53 -5.79 -6.14
CA VAL A 37 9.59 -6.31 -5.25
C VAL A 37 8.97 -7.13 -4.11
N PRO A 38 9.72 -8.06 -3.52
CA PRO A 38 9.30 -8.71 -2.29
C PRO A 38 9.08 -7.66 -1.20
N LEU A 39 7.85 -7.54 -0.73
CA LEU A 39 7.42 -6.59 0.30
C LEU A 39 7.06 -7.34 1.58
N CYS A 40 7.67 -6.95 2.71
CA CYS A 40 7.35 -7.48 4.02
C CYS A 40 6.03 -6.88 4.54
N LEU A 41 4.97 -7.69 4.59
CA LEU A 41 3.66 -7.23 5.06
C LEU A 41 3.67 -6.86 6.54
N ASN A 42 4.46 -7.54 7.38
CA ASN A 42 4.55 -7.25 8.81
C ASN A 42 4.93 -5.79 9.07
N GLU A 43 5.92 -5.27 8.34
CA GLU A 43 6.39 -3.89 8.47
C GLU A 43 5.35 -2.88 8.01
N VAL A 44 4.71 -3.16 6.87
CA VAL A 44 3.67 -2.26 6.33
C VAL A 44 2.48 -2.20 7.29
N LEU A 45 2.03 -3.33 7.83
CA LEU A 45 0.93 -3.38 8.78
C LEU A 45 1.22 -2.62 10.07
N LEU A 46 2.43 -2.77 10.62
CA LEU A 46 2.86 -2.03 11.81
C LEU A 46 2.80 -0.52 11.57
N LYS A 47 3.30 -0.06 10.43
CA LYS A 47 3.28 1.35 10.04
C LYS A 47 1.85 1.86 9.92
N GLU A 48 0.99 1.19 9.14
CA GLU A 48 -0.38 1.62 8.91
C GLU A 48 -1.21 1.64 10.21
N VAL A 49 -1.10 0.59 11.02
CA VAL A 49 -1.78 0.55 12.33
C VAL A 49 -1.32 1.70 13.21
N SER A 50 -0.04 2.08 13.19
CA SER A 50 0.46 3.22 13.98
C SER A 50 -0.18 4.55 13.56
N VAL A 51 -0.40 4.75 12.26
CA VAL A 51 -1.10 5.93 11.73
C VAL A 51 -2.57 5.95 12.18
N PHE A 52 -3.25 4.81 12.05
CA PHE A 52 -4.68 4.73 12.39
C PHE A 52 -4.97 4.75 13.89
N ARG A 53 -4.00 4.46 14.77
CA ARG A 53 -4.19 4.56 16.24
C ARG A 53 -4.69 5.93 16.67
N SER A 54 -4.13 7.00 16.14
CA SER A 54 -4.56 8.37 16.46
C SER A 54 -6.03 8.65 16.07
N PHE A 55 -6.51 8.07 14.97
CA PHE A 55 -7.92 8.16 14.58
C PHE A 55 -8.81 7.33 15.50
N CYS A 56 -8.37 6.13 15.86
CA CYS A 56 -9.09 5.24 16.77
C CYS A 56 -9.21 5.87 18.17
N GLU A 57 -8.14 6.44 18.70
CA GLU A 57 -8.15 7.12 20.01
C GLU A 57 -9.15 8.26 20.07
N LYS A 58 -9.19 9.11 19.02
CA LYS A 58 -10.16 10.23 18.94
C LYS A 58 -11.61 9.74 18.97
N LYS A 59 -11.88 8.56 18.44
CA LYS A 59 -13.22 7.94 18.39
C LYS A 59 -13.43 6.91 19.50
N GLN A 60 -12.46 6.77 20.42
CA GLN A 60 -12.47 5.79 21.52
C GLN A 60 -12.60 4.34 21.02
N LEU A 61 -11.95 4.02 19.89
CA LEU A 61 -11.92 2.66 19.33
C LEU A 61 -10.67 1.92 19.80
N THR A 62 -10.81 0.60 20.01
CA THR A 62 -9.68 -0.29 20.24
C THR A 62 -9.21 -0.88 18.89
N LEU A 63 -7.94 -0.67 18.53
CA LEU A 63 -7.33 -1.23 17.33
C LEU A 63 -6.24 -2.23 17.70
N ASN A 64 -6.48 -3.50 17.41
CA ASN A 64 -5.59 -4.62 17.68
C ASN A 64 -4.91 -5.10 16.39
N LEU A 65 -3.61 -5.42 16.46
CA LEU A 65 -2.85 -6.07 15.39
C LEU A 65 -2.29 -7.40 15.89
N THR A 66 -2.58 -8.46 15.17
CA THR A 66 -2.00 -9.79 15.38
C THR A 66 -1.25 -10.23 14.11
N GLN A 67 0.00 -10.64 14.26
CA GLN A 67 0.81 -11.10 13.14
C GLN A 67 1.76 -12.22 13.58
N PRO A 68 2.19 -13.10 12.65
CA PRO A 68 3.15 -14.15 12.98
C PRO A 68 4.54 -13.54 13.25
N ASN A 69 5.36 -14.26 14.01
CA ASN A 69 6.76 -13.89 14.26
C ASN A 69 7.62 -13.98 12.99
N GLU A 70 7.22 -14.84 12.04
CA GLU A 70 7.91 -14.97 10.75
C GLU A 70 7.53 -13.80 9.83
N SER A 71 8.49 -13.33 9.03
CA SER A 71 8.25 -12.33 7.99
C SER A 71 7.43 -12.92 6.85
N VAL A 72 6.37 -12.23 6.46
CA VAL A 72 5.44 -12.62 5.40
C VAL A 72 5.67 -11.70 4.20
N PHE A 73 6.22 -12.26 3.12
CA PHE A 73 6.51 -11.52 1.91
C PHE A 73 5.45 -11.76 0.83
N VAL A 74 5.11 -10.70 0.10
CA VAL A 74 4.30 -10.73 -1.11
C VAL A 74 5.01 -9.96 -2.22
N SER A 75 4.77 -10.31 -3.48
CA SER A 75 5.28 -9.53 -4.62
C SER A 75 4.27 -8.42 -4.92
N ALA A 76 4.56 -7.20 -4.51
CA ALA A 76 3.63 -6.08 -4.63
C ALA A 76 4.37 -4.73 -4.65
N ASP A 77 3.72 -3.73 -5.25
CA ASP A 77 4.06 -2.35 -5.02
C ASP A 77 3.55 -1.95 -3.62
N LYS A 78 4.45 -1.35 -2.83
CA LYS A 78 4.15 -0.90 -1.46
C LYS A 78 2.96 0.06 -1.41
N HIS A 79 2.88 0.98 -2.38
CA HIS A 79 1.80 1.96 -2.44
C HIS A 79 0.43 1.31 -2.65
N LEU A 80 0.34 0.24 -3.45
CA LEU A 80 -0.90 -0.51 -3.63
C LEU A 80 -1.35 -1.18 -2.33
N ILE A 81 -0.42 -1.73 -1.55
CA ILE A 81 -0.73 -2.33 -0.24
C ILE A 81 -1.16 -1.25 0.76
N GLU A 82 -0.45 -0.11 0.80
CA GLU A 82 -0.83 1.03 1.65
C GLU A 82 -2.24 1.52 1.30
N MET A 83 -2.56 1.73 0.02
CA MET A 83 -3.91 2.13 -0.43
C MET A 83 -5.00 1.10 -0.06
N LEU A 84 -4.70 -0.19 -0.17
CA LEU A 84 -5.62 -1.26 0.21
C LEU A 84 -5.94 -1.19 1.70
N LEU A 85 -4.90 -1.07 2.54
CA LEU A 85 -5.03 -1.00 4.00
C LEU A 85 -5.76 0.27 4.43
N ASP A 86 -5.41 1.42 3.83
CA ASP A 86 -6.02 2.72 4.12
C ASP A 86 -7.54 2.68 3.88
N ASN A 87 -7.97 2.13 2.74
CA ASN A 87 -9.39 1.97 2.44
C ASN A 87 -10.11 1.05 3.43
N LEU A 88 -9.50 -0.08 3.78
CA LEU A 88 -10.13 -1.03 4.71
C LEU A 88 -10.15 -0.49 6.14
N LEU A 89 -9.04 0.04 6.66
CA LEU A 89 -8.94 0.60 8.01
C LEU A 89 -9.79 1.86 8.17
N SER A 90 -9.80 2.76 7.17
CA SER A 90 -10.66 3.94 7.17
C SER A 90 -12.13 3.54 7.25
N ASN A 91 -12.57 2.52 6.50
CA ASN A 91 -13.94 2.00 6.58
C ASN A 91 -14.24 1.44 7.98
N ALA A 92 -13.36 0.61 8.54
CA ALA A 92 -13.53 0.07 9.88
C ALA A 92 -13.65 1.19 10.91
N CYS A 93 -12.75 2.19 10.89
CA CYS A 93 -12.82 3.33 11.82
C CYS A 93 -14.09 4.16 11.65
N LYS A 94 -14.58 4.37 10.41
CA LYS A 94 -15.79 5.14 10.14
C LYS A 94 -17.04 4.45 10.67
N TYR A 95 -17.18 3.16 10.41
CA TYR A 95 -18.43 2.43 10.65
C TYR A 95 -18.47 1.67 11.97
N THR A 96 -17.41 1.71 12.75
CA THR A 96 -17.41 1.21 14.14
C THR A 96 -17.88 2.32 15.09
N MET A 97 -18.77 1.97 15.99
CA MET A 97 -19.32 2.90 16.97
C MET A 97 -18.25 3.21 18.05
N PRO A 98 -18.34 4.35 18.74
CA PRO A 98 -17.46 4.66 19.90
C PRO A 98 -17.41 3.48 20.88
N GLN A 99 -16.24 3.23 21.46
CA GLN A 99 -15.92 2.08 22.32
C GLN A 99 -15.94 0.72 21.60
N GLY A 100 -16.03 0.72 20.26
CA GLY A 100 -15.94 -0.49 19.46
C GLY A 100 -14.52 -1.00 19.29
N GLU A 101 -14.42 -2.16 18.63
CA GLU A 101 -13.19 -2.89 18.44
C GLU A 101 -12.93 -3.19 16.95
N ILE A 102 -11.68 -3.00 16.54
CA ILE A 102 -11.16 -3.34 15.22
C ILE A 102 -9.97 -4.27 15.42
N SER A 103 -9.96 -5.41 14.74
CA SER A 103 -8.86 -6.38 14.76
C SER A 103 -8.32 -6.58 13.36
N LEU A 104 -7.02 -6.40 13.20
CA LEU A 104 -6.28 -6.67 11.97
C LEU A 104 -5.35 -7.85 12.22
N ASP A 105 -5.59 -8.96 11.51
CA ASP A 105 -4.84 -10.19 11.67
C ASP A 105 -4.11 -10.55 10.37
N LEU A 106 -2.81 -10.83 10.45
CA LEU A 106 -2.02 -11.41 9.37
C LEU A 106 -1.73 -12.87 9.70
N LYS A 107 -2.07 -13.77 8.80
CA LYS A 107 -1.73 -15.18 8.84
C LYS A 107 -1.02 -15.58 7.57
N ALA A 108 -0.13 -16.56 7.66
CA ALA A 108 0.58 -17.08 6.51
C ALA A 108 0.44 -18.60 6.40
N THR A 109 0.38 -19.08 5.16
CA THR A 109 0.58 -20.47 4.79
C THR A 109 1.80 -20.56 3.88
N LYS A 110 2.19 -21.75 3.43
CA LYS A 110 3.30 -21.91 2.48
C LYS A 110 3.15 -21.10 1.20
N ARG A 111 1.91 -20.83 0.74
CA ARG A 111 1.64 -20.19 -0.55
C ARG A 111 0.82 -18.92 -0.46
N LYS A 112 0.27 -18.58 0.69
CA LYS A 112 -0.69 -17.48 0.83
C LYS A 112 -0.40 -16.64 2.07
N ALA A 113 -0.48 -15.34 1.92
CA ALA A 113 -0.65 -14.38 2.99
C ALA A 113 -2.16 -14.09 3.12
N ILE A 114 -2.70 -14.12 4.32
CA ILE A 114 -4.12 -13.95 4.61
C ILE A 114 -4.23 -12.81 5.60
N LEU A 115 -4.82 -11.72 5.15
CA LEU A 115 -5.10 -10.53 5.95
C LEU A 115 -6.59 -10.51 6.29
N SER A 116 -6.93 -10.42 7.56
CA SER A 116 -8.29 -10.35 8.06
C SER A 116 -8.49 -9.08 8.85
N LEU A 117 -9.38 -8.20 8.40
CA LEU A 117 -9.80 -7.01 9.14
C LEU A 117 -11.23 -7.21 9.60
N LYS A 118 -11.42 -7.24 10.92
CA LYS A 118 -12.71 -7.40 11.59
C LYS A 118 -13.05 -6.14 12.37
N ASP A 119 -14.27 -5.69 12.25
CA ASP A 119 -14.89 -4.66 13.08
C ASP A 119 -16.19 -5.17 13.73
N ASN A 120 -16.61 -4.54 14.81
CA ASN A 120 -17.91 -4.76 15.45
C ASN A 120 -18.87 -3.58 15.21
N GLY A 121 -18.77 -2.94 14.03
CA GLY A 121 -19.55 -1.78 13.64
C GLY A 121 -20.96 -2.07 13.17
N ILE A 122 -21.51 -1.15 12.37
CA ILE A 122 -22.90 -1.20 11.89
C ILE A 122 -23.20 -2.39 10.96
N GLY A 123 -22.17 -3.06 10.45
CA GLY A 123 -22.33 -4.16 9.49
C GLY A 123 -22.93 -3.73 8.15
N ILE A 124 -23.17 -4.72 7.28
CA ILE A 124 -23.67 -4.51 5.91
C ILE A 124 -25.02 -5.22 5.73
N PRO A 125 -26.10 -4.47 5.39
CA PRO A 125 -27.41 -5.04 5.13
C PRO A 125 -27.38 -6.08 4.01
N LYS A 126 -28.23 -7.12 4.09
CA LYS A 126 -28.28 -8.21 3.09
C LYS A 126 -28.42 -7.70 1.65
N LYS A 127 -29.26 -6.68 1.44
CA LYS A 127 -29.49 -6.06 0.12
C LYS A 127 -28.24 -5.40 -0.46
N ALA A 128 -27.40 -4.82 0.39
CA ALA A 128 -26.18 -4.12 0.01
C ALA A 128 -25.03 -5.06 -0.37
N LYS A 129 -24.99 -6.29 0.16
CA LYS A 129 -23.85 -7.22 0.02
C LYS A 129 -23.46 -7.53 -1.43
N LYS A 130 -24.43 -7.49 -2.37
CA LYS A 130 -24.19 -7.76 -3.79
C LYS A 130 -23.50 -6.60 -4.52
N HIS A 131 -23.55 -5.39 -3.96
CA HIS A 131 -23.15 -4.15 -4.63
C HIS A 131 -21.92 -3.48 -4.06
N ILE A 132 -21.42 -3.92 -2.88
CA ILE A 132 -20.32 -3.21 -2.18
C ILE A 132 -18.99 -3.20 -2.94
N PHE A 133 -18.83 -4.08 -3.92
CA PHE A 133 -17.62 -4.16 -4.76
C PHE A 133 -17.87 -3.81 -6.23
N SER A 134 -19.13 -3.68 -6.68
CA SER A 134 -19.44 -3.60 -8.11
C SER A 134 -19.62 -2.18 -8.63
N ASP A 135 -19.99 -1.25 -7.78
CA ASP A 135 -20.31 0.12 -8.17
C ASP A 135 -19.85 1.13 -7.11
N ILE A 136 -19.96 2.40 -7.44
CA ILE A 136 -19.88 3.49 -6.46
C ILE A 136 -21.13 3.38 -5.57
N TYR A 137 -21.06 2.46 -4.61
CA TYR A 137 -22.20 2.11 -3.80
C TYR A 137 -21.99 2.44 -2.33
N ARG A 138 -23.02 2.97 -1.72
CA ARG A 138 -23.05 3.23 -0.28
C ARG A 138 -24.34 2.65 0.30
N ALA A 139 -24.22 1.73 1.25
CA ALA A 139 -25.35 1.12 1.91
C ALA A 139 -26.21 2.15 2.65
N GLU A 140 -27.50 1.88 2.80
CA GLU A 140 -28.45 2.83 3.39
C GLU A 140 -28.10 3.18 4.85
N ASN A 141 -27.74 2.18 5.67
CA ASN A 141 -27.29 2.40 7.04
C ASN A 141 -25.98 3.22 7.10
N ALA A 142 -25.09 3.08 6.12
CA ALA A 142 -23.89 3.90 6.00
C ALA A 142 -24.18 5.34 5.53
N ARG A 143 -25.27 5.57 4.80
CA ARG A 143 -25.75 6.91 4.43
C ARG A 143 -26.39 7.65 5.61
N GLN A 144 -27.05 6.89 6.49
CA GLN A 144 -27.69 7.42 7.71
C GLN A 144 -26.65 7.72 8.80
N SER A 145 -25.49 7.06 8.79
CA SER A 145 -24.36 7.46 9.61
C SER A 145 -23.86 8.82 9.12
N GLN A 146 -23.51 9.72 10.03
CA GLN A 146 -22.98 11.07 9.69
C GLN A 146 -21.57 11.01 9.08
N GLU A 147 -21.04 9.83 8.83
CA GLU A 147 -19.72 9.62 8.30
C GLU A 147 -19.67 9.94 6.80
N GLU A 148 -18.70 10.72 6.37
CA GLU A 148 -18.48 11.01 4.95
C GLU A 148 -17.85 9.84 4.23
N GLY A 149 -18.33 9.54 3.01
CA GLY A 149 -17.75 8.50 2.17
C GLY A 149 -18.26 8.57 0.73
N THR A 150 -17.37 8.32 -0.21
CA THR A 150 -17.66 8.39 -1.65
C THR A 150 -18.25 7.10 -2.22
N GLY A 151 -18.05 5.96 -1.53
CA GLY A 151 -18.42 4.63 -2.01
C GLY A 151 -17.39 3.99 -2.97
N PHE A 152 -16.26 4.66 -3.22
CA PHE A 152 -15.19 4.16 -4.09
C PHE A 152 -14.22 3.19 -3.42
N GLY A 153 -14.01 3.30 -2.10
CA GLY A 153 -12.93 2.61 -1.42
C GLY A 153 -12.94 1.09 -1.57
N LEU A 154 -14.08 0.44 -1.45
CA LEU A 154 -14.18 -1.02 -1.61
C LEU A 154 -14.01 -1.48 -3.06
N LEU A 155 -14.45 -0.70 -4.03
CA LEU A 155 -14.20 -0.95 -5.45
C LEU A 155 -12.69 -0.90 -5.75
N GLN A 156 -12.00 0.10 -5.19
CA GLN A 156 -10.55 0.24 -5.30
C GLN A 156 -9.82 -0.96 -4.64
N VAL A 157 -10.23 -1.36 -3.44
CA VAL A 157 -9.70 -2.56 -2.77
C VAL A 157 -9.84 -3.80 -3.67
N GLN A 158 -11.01 -4.02 -4.27
CA GLN A 158 -11.21 -5.16 -5.15
C GLN A 158 -10.28 -5.15 -6.36
N ARG A 159 -10.07 -3.98 -6.99
CA ARG A 159 -9.15 -3.83 -8.12
C ARG A 159 -7.70 -4.09 -7.72
N ILE A 160 -7.23 -3.49 -6.63
CA ILE A 160 -5.88 -3.71 -6.11
C ILE A 160 -5.65 -5.20 -5.85
N VAL A 161 -6.57 -5.86 -5.16
CA VAL A 161 -6.48 -7.29 -4.87
C VAL A 161 -6.43 -8.12 -6.15
N LYS A 162 -7.21 -7.77 -7.18
CA LYS A 162 -7.19 -8.44 -8.48
C LYS A 162 -5.84 -8.24 -9.20
N MET A 163 -5.27 -7.04 -9.17
CA MET A 163 -3.94 -6.75 -9.74
C MET A 163 -2.84 -7.55 -9.05
N LEU A 164 -2.96 -7.76 -7.74
CA LEU A 164 -2.03 -8.56 -6.94
C LEU A 164 -2.31 -10.07 -7.05
N HIS A 165 -3.15 -10.52 -8.01
CA HIS A 165 -3.55 -11.91 -8.20
C HIS A 165 -4.13 -12.55 -6.92
N GLY A 166 -4.73 -11.73 -6.06
CA GLY A 166 -5.33 -12.13 -4.81
C GLY A 166 -6.83 -12.37 -4.91
N LYS A 167 -7.44 -12.58 -3.76
CA LYS A 167 -8.89 -12.71 -3.58
C LYS A 167 -9.32 -11.94 -2.35
N ILE A 168 -10.43 -11.19 -2.47
CA ILE A 168 -11.12 -10.60 -1.33
C ILE A 168 -12.47 -11.27 -1.11
N THR A 169 -12.79 -11.54 0.14
CA THR A 169 -14.09 -12.02 0.59
C THR A 169 -14.50 -11.27 1.85
N PHE A 170 -15.76 -11.35 2.23
CA PHE A 170 -16.23 -10.74 3.47
C PHE A 170 -17.37 -11.54 4.10
N CYS A 171 -17.50 -11.41 5.41
CA CYS A 171 -18.63 -11.82 6.20
C CYS A 171 -19.15 -10.59 6.95
N SER A 172 -20.46 -10.36 6.94
CA SER A 172 -21.04 -9.22 7.66
C SER A 172 -22.49 -9.53 8.06
N GLU A 173 -22.88 -8.99 9.19
CA GLU A 173 -24.25 -9.00 9.67
C GLU A 173 -24.58 -7.60 10.18
N GLU A 174 -25.72 -7.06 9.77
CA GLU A 174 -26.19 -5.74 10.17
C GLU A 174 -26.30 -5.66 11.71
N GLY A 175 -25.70 -4.63 12.30
CA GLY A 175 -25.63 -4.44 13.75
C GLY A 175 -24.59 -5.30 14.48
N LYS A 176 -23.82 -6.16 13.79
CA LYS A 176 -22.81 -7.03 14.41
C LYS A 176 -21.38 -6.79 13.88
N GLY A 177 -21.25 -6.02 12.78
CA GLY A 177 -19.99 -5.69 12.18
C GLY A 177 -19.66 -6.44 10.91
N THR A 178 -18.41 -6.28 10.46
CA THR A 178 -17.90 -6.82 9.20
C THR A 178 -16.54 -7.45 9.39
N THR A 179 -16.25 -8.49 8.62
CA THR A 179 -14.91 -9.06 8.49
C THR A 179 -14.56 -9.13 7.02
N PHE A 180 -13.56 -8.37 6.60
CA PHE A 180 -12.95 -8.49 5.27
C PHE A 180 -11.75 -9.43 5.34
N ILE A 181 -11.63 -10.31 4.34
CA ILE A 181 -10.51 -11.27 4.23
C ILE A 181 -9.88 -11.11 2.87
N VAL A 182 -8.63 -10.64 2.86
CA VAL A 182 -7.78 -10.52 1.67
C VAL A 182 -6.77 -11.64 1.67
N THR A 183 -6.70 -12.38 0.57
CA THR A 183 -5.72 -13.45 0.37
C THR A 183 -4.82 -13.08 -0.81
N LEU A 184 -3.51 -12.99 -0.57
CA LEU A 184 -2.49 -12.68 -1.58
C LEU A 184 -1.54 -13.86 -1.78
N PRO A 185 -0.97 -14.06 -2.97
CA PRO A 185 0.12 -15.00 -3.17
C PRO A 185 1.32 -14.62 -2.30
N ARG A 186 1.83 -15.57 -1.51
CA ARG A 186 3.04 -15.38 -0.73
C ARG A 186 4.27 -15.65 -1.61
N THR A 187 5.28 -14.79 -1.53
CA THR A 187 6.59 -15.06 -2.13
C THR A 187 7.56 -15.52 -1.02
N THR A 188 8.44 -16.45 -1.37
CA THR A 188 9.49 -16.93 -0.46
C THR A 188 10.85 -16.32 -0.78
N THR A 189 10.93 -15.55 -1.86
CA THR A 189 12.19 -14.98 -2.31
C THR A 189 12.35 -13.60 -1.70
N VAL A 190 13.23 -13.49 -0.72
CA VAL A 190 13.88 -12.22 -0.43
C VAL A 190 14.72 -11.92 -1.66
N ALA A 191 14.52 -10.77 -2.33
CA ALA A 191 15.47 -10.34 -3.35
C ALA A 191 16.82 -10.23 -2.64
N GLU A 192 17.77 -11.07 -3.02
CA GLU A 192 19.16 -10.86 -2.61
C GLU A 192 19.53 -9.43 -3.03
N PRO A 193 20.16 -8.63 -2.16
CA PRO A 193 20.67 -7.34 -2.58
C PRO A 193 21.58 -7.61 -3.79
N VAL A 194 21.28 -6.98 -4.92
CA VAL A 194 22.15 -7.03 -6.10
C VAL A 194 23.47 -6.44 -5.65
N SER A 195 24.44 -7.31 -5.32
CA SER A 195 25.81 -6.94 -5.06
C SER A 195 26.38 -6.39 -6.36
N HIS A 196 26.42 -5.07 -6.48
CA HIS A 196 27.24 -4.38 -7.47
C HIS A 196 28.73 -4.52 -7.12
N GLU A 197 29.23 -5.76 -7.06
CA GLU A 197 30.66 -6.08 -7.00
C GLU A 197 30.98 -7.09 -8.08
N SER A 198 31.09 -6.65 -9.32
CA SER A 198 31.94 -7.32 -10.33
C SER A 198 32.03 -6.48 -11.61
N SER A 199 32.66 -5.32 -11.54
CA SER A 199 33.09 -4.60 -12.77
C SER A 199 34.39 -3.82 -12.57
N LEU A 200 35.29 -4.24 -11.67
CA LEU A 200 36.59 -3.62 -11.49
C LEU A 200 37.78 -4.59 -11.59
N GLU A 201 37.61 -5.83 -12.03
CA GLU A 201 38.71 -6.79 -12.21
C GLU A 201 39.04 -7.12 -13.66
N HIS A 202 38.91 -6.17 -14.59
CA HIS A 202 39.32 -6.42 -15.98
C HIS A 202 40.21 -5.32 -16.56
N LEU A 203 40.98 -4.62 -15.71
CA LEU A 203 42.01 -3.66 -16.18
C LEU A 203 43.33 -3.79 -15.42
N ALA A 204 43.76 -4.99 -15.05
CA ALA A 204 45.13 -5.23 -14.56
C ALA A 204 45.62 -6.56 -15.13
N GLY A 205 46.29 -6.50 -16.26
CA GLY A 205 46.93 -7.70 -16.80
C GLY A 205 47.25 -7.62 -18.26
N THR A 206 48.10 -6.71 -18.67
CA THR A 206 49.04 -6.91 -19.80
C THR A 206 50.07 -5.79 -19.81
N SER A 207 51.19 -5.98 -19.15
CA SER A 207 52.44 -5.33 -19.53
C SER A 207 53.53 -6.35 -19.27
N ASP A 208 54.02 -6.89 -20.35
CA ASP A 208 55.41 -7.34 -20.38
C ASP A 208 55.94 -7.22 -21.80
N ASN A 209 57.18 -6.68 -21.84
CA ASN A 209 58.22 -6.77 -22.85
C ASN A 209 58.13 -5.95 -24.15
N ASN A 210 58.89 -4.86 -24.22
CA ASN A 210 60.18 -4.99 -24.91
C ASN A 210 61.08 -3.76 -24.79
N SER A 211 62.32 -4.06 -24.56
CA SER A 211 63.57 -3.39 -24.47
C SER A 211 64.00 -2.42 -25.58
N HIS A 212 64.96 -1.56 -25.21
CA HIS A 212 65.97 -0.83 -26.01
C HIS A 212 65.53 0.49 -26.70
N GLU A 213 66.16 1.59 -26.56
CA GLU A 213 67.56 2.02 -26.65
C GLU A 213 67.62 3.53 -26.50
N THR A 214 68.63 4.01 -25.69
CA THR A 214 69.45 5.19 -25.77
C THR A 214 69.02 6.43 -26.58
N ASP A 215 69.04 7.61 -26.08
CA ASP A 215 70.18 8.57 -26.03
C ASP A 215 69.72 10.03 -25.89
N LYS A 216 70.40 10.72 -24.99
CA LYS A 216 70.89 12.12 -25.00
C LYS A 216 69.92 13.35 -25.00
N ILE A 217 70.01 14.01 -23.86
CA ILE A 217 70.57 15.38 -23.68
C ILE A 217 69.77 16.54 -24.30
N LYS A 218 69.29 17.40 -23.44
CA LYS A 218 69.56 18.79 -23.14
C LYS A 218 68.34 19.53 -22.61
N ASP A 219 68.49 19.99 -21.41
CA ASP A 219 68.02 21.27 -20.88
C ASP A 219 68.87 22.39 -21.51
N PRO A 220 68.60 23.65 -21.43
CA PRO A 220 67.64 24.36 -20.55
C PRO A 220 66.95 25.59 -21.20
N ASP A 221 66.20 26.24 -20.34
CA ASP A 221 66.02 27.70 -20.24
C ASP A 221 64.97 28.42 -21.13
N ASP A 222 64.22 29.09 -20.50
CA ASP A 222 64.04 30.54 -20.43
C ASP A 222 62.59 31.01 -20.69
N ARG A 223 62.07 31.55 -19.61
CA ARG A 223 61.45 32.88 -19.48
C ARG A 223 60.14 33.21 -20.26
N ASN A 224 59.23 33.52 -19.46
CA ASN A 224 58.68 34.87 -19.30
C ASN A 224 57.36 35.20 -20.04
N THR A 225 56.46 35.68 -19.20
CA THR A 225 55.47 36.79 -19.36
C THR A 225 54.47 36.77 -20.47
N LEU A 226 53.23 36.72 -20.15
CA LEU A 226 52.30 37.82 -19.83
C LEU A 226 50.99 37.21 -19.34
#